data_cb6ae3a460d10e9685c96814e3e631f5
#
_entry.id   cb6ae3a460d10e9685c96814e3e631f5
#
_cell.length_a   1.000
_cell.length_b   1.000
_cell.length_c   1.000
_cell.angle_alpha   90.00
_cell.angle_beta   90.00
_cell.angle_gamma   90.00
#
_symmetry.space_group_name_H-M   'P 1'
#
loop_
_entity.id
_entity.type
_entity.pdbx_description
1 polymer ?
#
loop_
_entity_poly.entity_id
_entity_poly.type
_entity_poly.pdbx_seq_one_letter_code
_entity_poly.pdbx_strand_id
1 'polypeptide(L)'
;MENLEKIILSLAPDAKIEENTQRFTATIAPEKLRKVAEGLKAKGFDYLMCLTGMDYKDSLGVIYHIAPSNDEANVIVLKTSTPDRETPNLPTVSDLWEIAYFYEREVYDFYGIIFTNHPDMRRLFLREDWKGFPFRKDYDANPALNPIPEKVPSVESFENVPTYSIDKDGKLVKKEYPLFSKDEYVVNFGPQHPSTHGVLHLRISLEGEIIKHIDPHFGYIHRGVEKMCESMTYPQMLYLTERLDYLCGTMNRHALCACIEKAAGIEVPARAQYVRTIIDELTRIASHLIGWACMCNDMGSITAFIYGMRDREKIMDIYEETAGGRL
;
A
#
# COMPACT_ATOMS: atom_id res chain seq x y z
N MET A 1 13.19 -20.89 -12.37
CA MET A 1 13.74 -19.67 -12.99
C MET A 1 13.81 -19.77 -14.52
N GLU A 2 14.43 -20.78 -15.12
CA GLU A 2 14.48 -20.93 -16.60
C GLU A 2 13.12 -20.88 -17.32
N ASN A 3 12.05 -21.35 -16.70
CA ASN A 3 10.71 -21.30 -17.30
C ASN A 3 10.15 -19.86 -17.30
N LEU A 4 10.41 -19.08 -16.24
CA LEU A 4 9.95 -17.70 -16.12
C LEU A 4 10.67 -16.80 -17.12
N GLU A 5 11.97 -16.99 -17.29
CA GLU A 5 12.78 -16.29 -18.28
C GLU A 5 12.25 -16.51 -19.71
N LYS A 6 12.01 -17.76 -20.09
CA LYS A 6 11.42 -18.10 -21.40
C LYS A 6 10.05 -17.44 -21.60
N ILE A 7 9.24 -17.36 -20.55
CA ILE A 7 7.95 -16.68 -20.60
C ILE A 7 8.13 -15.21 -20.91
N ILE A 8 8.96 -14.51 -20.13
CA ILE A 8 9.17 -13.07 -20.31
C ILE A 8 9.81 -12.76 -21.64
N LEU A 9 10.87 -13.48 -22.06
CA LEU A 9 11.54 -13.25 -23.34
C LEU A 9 10.63 -13.57 -24.55
N SER A 10 9.67 -14.47 -24.42
CA SER A 10 8.67 -14.69 -25.46
C SER A 10 7.70 -13.54 -25.65
N LEU A 11 7.44 -12.76 -24.60
CA LEU A 11 6.51 -11.60 -24.59
C LEU A 11 7.24 -10.29 -24.88
N ALA A 12 8.45 -10.15 -24.35
CA ALA A 12 9.34 -9.00 -24.53
C ALA A 12 10.79 -9.50 -24.75
N PRO A 13 11.21 -9.73 -26.00
CA PRO A 13 12.55 -10.23 -26.31
C PRO A 13 13.70 -9.32 -25.89
N ASP A 14 13.41 -8.05 -25.72
CA ASP A 14 14.32 -6.99 -25.27
C ASP A 14 14.33 -6.78 -23.74
N ALA A 15 13.62 -7.62 -22.98
CA ALA A 15 13.61 -7.57 -21.52
C ALA A 15 15.02 -7.83 -20.96
N LYS A 16 15.40 -7.01 -19.99
CA LYS A 16 16.66 -7.20 -19.25
C LYS A 16 16.38 -8.04 -18.01
N ILE A 17 16.95 -9.24 -17.96
CA ILE A 17 16.86 -10.11 -16.80
C ILE A 17 17.96 -9.73 -15.82
N GLU A 18 17.61 -9.52 -14.55
CA GLU A 18 18.57 -9.21 -13.50
C GLU A 18 19.13 -10.49 -12.90
N GLU A 19 20.46 -10.61 -12.91
CA GLU A 19 21.15 -11.74 -12.27
C GLU A 19 21.29 -11.52 -10.76
N ASN A 20 21.47 -12.63 -10.02
CA ASN A 20 21.71 -12.64 -8.56
C ASN A 20 20.58 -12.04 -7.69
N THR A 21 19.38 -11.98 -8.20
CA THR A 21 18.21 -11.60 -7.40
C THR A 21 17.57 -12.83 -6.74
N GLN A 22 16.99 -12.64 -5.56
CA GLN A 22 16.31 -13.73 -4.82
C GLN A 22 15.05 -14.23 -5.55
N ARG A 23 14.41 -13.34 -6.33
CA ARG A 23 13.22 -13.62 -7.14
C ARG A 23 13.53 -13.30 -8.58
N PHE A 24 12.87 -13.99 -9.50
CA PHE A 24 13.02 -13.69 -10.90
C PHE A 24 12.63 -12.24 -11.18
N THR A 25 13.59 -11.43 -11.65
CA THR A 25 13.42 -9.99 -11.87
C THR A 25 13.72 -9.65 -13.32
N ALA A 26 12.80 -8.93 -13.95
CA ALA A 26 12.93 -8.47 -15.32
C ALA A 26 12.57 -7.00 -15.46
N THR A 27 13.37 -6.24 -16.22
CA THR A 27 13.07 -4.85 -16.60
C THR A 27 12.62 -4.81 -18.05
N ILE A 28 11.48 -4.18 -18.31
CA ILE A 28 10.86 -4.03 -19.64
C ILE A 28 10.62 -2.58 -20.00
N ALA A 29 10.56 -2.29 -21.29
CA ALA A 29 10.17 -0.98 -21.80
C ALA A 29 8.69 -0.69 -21.48
N PRO A 30 8.31 0.59 -21.21
CA PRO A 30 6.94 0.97 -20.86
C PRO A 30 5.89 0.50 -21.89
N GLU A 31 6.22 0.57 -23.16
CA GLU A 31 5.33 0.21 -24.28
C GLU A 31 5.02 -1.30 -24.32
N LYS A 32 5.87 -2.11 -23.67
CA LYS A 32 5.68 -3.57 -23.59
C LYS A 32 4.86 -4.00 -22.37
N LEU A 33 4.69 -3.10 -21.39
CA LEU A 33 4.04 -3.43 -20.12
C LEU A 33 2.69 -4.12 -20.34
N ARG A 34 1.83 -3.53 -21.15
CA ARG A 34 0.48 -4.07 -21.38
C ARG A 34 0.50 -5.47 -21.99
N LYS A 35 1.31 -5.67 -23.02
CA LYS A 35 1.46 -6.97 -23.69
C LYS A 35 1.99 -8.04 -22.74
N VAL A 36 3.00 -7.67 -21.92
CA VAL A 36 3.59 -8.61 -20.95
C VAL A 36 2.58 -8.95 -19.87
N ALA A 37 1.85 -7.96 -19.33
CA ALA A 37 0.82 -8.17 -18.31
C ALA A 37 -0.29 -9.11 -18.79
N GLU A 38 -0.84 -8.90 -20.00
CA GLU A 38 -1.85 -9.77 -20.62
C GLU A 38 -1.30 -11.20 -20.83
N GLY A 39 -0.07 -11.31 -21.31
CA GLY A 39 0.58 -12.60 -21.51
C GLY A 39 0.84 -13.37 -20.22
N LEU A 40 1.19 -12.68 -19.14
CA LEU A 40 1.35 -13.27 -17.81
C LEU A 40 0.00 -13.73 -17.25
N LYS A 41 -1.03 -12.88 -17.33
CA LYS A 41 -2.39 -13.24 -16.89
C LYS A 41 -2.91 -14.48 -17.62
N ALA A 42 -2.71 -14.55 -18.94
CA ALA A 42 -3.10 -15.72 -19.74
C ALA A 42 -2.33 -17.01 -19.39
N LYS A 43 -1.17 -16.90 -18.75
CA LYS A 43 -0.34 -18.02 -18.28
C LYS A 43 -0.59 -18.38 -16.80
N GLY A 44 -1.64 -17.83 -16.20
CA GLY A 44 -2.05 -18.16 -14.84
C GLY A 44 -1.39 -17.30 -13.74
N PHE A 45 -0.69 -16.22 -14.09
CA PHE A 45 -0.22 -15.23 -13.13
C PHE A 45 -1.37 -14.28 -12.79
N ASP A 46 -2.30 -14.75 -12.00
CA ASP A 46 -3.59 -14.12 -11.71
C ASP A 46 -3.57 -13.26 -10.43
N TYR A 47 -2.49 -13.30 -9.65
CA TYR A 47 -2.34 -12.59 -8.40
C TYR A 47 -1.29 -11.48 -8.48
N LEU A 48 -1.73 -10.22 -8.44
CA LEU A 48 -0.87 -9.06 -8.26
C LEU A 48 -0.68 -8.83 -6.75
N MET A 49 0.48 -9.23 -6.22
CA MET A 49 0.80 -9.14 -4.79
C MET A 49 0.98 -7.70 -4.33
N CYS A 50 1.73 -6.90 -5.09
CA CYS A 50 1.88 -5.47 -4.87
C CYS A 50 2.37 -4.75 -6.12
N LEU A 51 2.17 -3.43 -6.14
CA LEU A 51 2.67 -2.50 -7.13
C LEU A 51 3.29 -1.32 -6.38
N THR A 52 4.56 -1.04 -6.65
CA THR A 52 5.33 -0.02 -5.93
C THR A 52 5.87 1.02 -6.88
N GLY A 53 5.60 2.31 -6.61
CA GLY A 53 6.24 3.42 -7.33
C GLY A 53 7.69 3.60 -6.93
N MET A 54 8.52 4.04 -7.87
CA MET A 54 9.95 4.29 -7.65
C MET A 54 10.40 5.57 -8.33
N ASP A 55 11.21 6.35 -7.63
CA ASP A 55 11.97 7.46 -8.21
C ASP A 55 13.45 7.08 -8.30
N TYR A 56 13.94 6.88 -9.52
CA TYR A 56 15.34 6.57 -9.83
C TYR A 56 16.20 7.82 -10.06
N LYS A 57 15.71 9.03 -9.73
CA LYS A 57 16.26 10.36 -10.00
C LYS A 57 16.12 10.79 -11.45
N ASP A 58 16.59 10.00 -12.42
CA ASP A 58 16.53 10.32 -13.85
C ASP A 58 15.24 9.81 -14.52
N SER A 59 14.52 8.92 -13.86
CA SER A 59 13.26 8.33 -14.34
C SER A 59 12.32 8.03 -13.19
N LEU A 60 11.04 7.91 -13.51
CA LEU A 60 9.99 7.42 -12.60
C LEU A 60 9.51 6.06 -13.10
N GLY A 61 9.29 5.13 -12.19
CA GLY A 61 8.90 3.79 -12.58
C GLY A 61 8.03 3.06 -11.57
N VAL A 62 7.67 1.86 -11.92
CA VAL A 62 6.86 0.94 -11.12
C VAL A 62 7.46 -0.44 -11.10
N ILE A 63 7.27 -1.11 -9.99
CA ILE A 63 7.66 -2.49 -9.74
C ILE A 63 6.40 -3.29 -9.43
N TYR A 64 6.14 -4.31 -10.23
CA TYR A 64 5.03 -5.24 -10.03
C TYR A 64 5.58 -6.54 -9.44
N HIS A 65 4.91 -7.08 -8.41
CA HIS A 65 5.13 -8.43 -7.92
C HIS A 65 3.92 -9.26 -8.28
N ILE A 66 4.10 -10.22 -9.19
CA ILE A 66 3.01 -10.99 -9.78
C ILE A 66 3.30 -12.48 -9.57
N ALA A 67 2.30 -13.23 -9.12
CA ALA A 67 2.41 -14.66 -8.89
C ALA A 67 1.16 -15.41 -9.37
N PRO A 68 1.23 -16.73 -9.58
CA PRO A 68 0.03 -17.55 -9.61
C PRO A 68 -0.59 -17.63 -8.21
N SER A 69 -1.91 -17.54 -8.08
CA SER A 69 -2.60 -17.62 -6.79
C SER A 69 -2.43 -18.97 -6.05
N ASN A 70 -2.10 -20.01 -6.79
CA ASN A 70 -1.85 -21.35 -6.25
C ASN A 70 -0.35 -21.67 -6.02
N ASP A 71 0.55 -20.75 -6.35
CA ASP A 71 2.01 -20.94 -6.21
C ASP A 71 2.72 -19.59 -5.97
N GLU A 72 2.57 -19.09 -4.76
CA GLU A 72 3.19 -17.84 -4.32
C GLU A 72 4.72 -17.88 -4.26
N ALA A 73 5.35 -19.05 -4.43
CA ALA A 73 6.80 -19.17 -4.52
C ALA A 73 7.34 -18.69 -5.88
N ASN A 74 6.53 -18.77 -6.94
CA ASN A 74 6.87 -18.36 -8.29
C ASN A 74 6.55 -16.88 -8.58
N VAL A 75 7.12 -15.96 -7.81
CA VAL A 75 6.93 -14.52 -8.01
C VAL A 75 7.80 -14.01 -9.14
N ILE A 76 7.19 -13.26 -10.05
CA ILE A 76 7.87 -12.42 -11.05
C ILE A 76 7.90 -10.99 -10.53
N VAL A 77 9.09 -10.41 -10.46
CA VAL A 77 9.30 -8.97 -10.22
C VAL A 77 9.50 -8.29 -11.57
N LEU A 78 8.50 -7.53 -11.99
CA LEU A 78 8.51 -6.84 -13.27
C LEU A 78 8.73 -5.34 -13.05
N LYS A 79 9.82 -4.78 -13.58
CA LYS A 79 10.15 -3.36 -13.48
C LYS A 79 9.92 -2.66 -14.81
N THR A 80 9.39 -1.45 -14.75
CA THR A 80 9.31 -0.55 -15.90
C THR A 80 9.46 0.90 -15.44
N SER A 81 9.99 1.77 -16.31
CA SER A 81 10.17 3.18 -15.97
C SER A 81 10.06 4.06 -17.21
N THR A 82 9.66 5.31 -17.01
CA THR A 82 9.64 6.37 -18.02
C THR A 82 10.64 7.46 -17.66
N PRO A 83 11.42 7.98 -18.61
CA PRO A 83 12.32 9.11 -18.39
C PRO A 83 11.58 10.46 -18.28
N ASP A 84 10.33 10.52 -18.72
CA ASP A 84 9.50 11.71 -18.59
C ASP A 84 9.13 11.93 -17.13
N ARG A 85 9.61 13.03 -16.54
CA ARG A 85 9.29 13.41 -15.16
C ARG A 85 8.23 14.50 -15.06
N GLU A 86 7.87 15.15 -16.17
CA GLU A 86 6.85 16.20 -16.20
C GLU A 86 5.45 15.59 -16.34
N THR A 87 5.27 14.71 -17.32
CA THR A 87 4.02 13.98 -17.57
C THR A 87 4.24 12.47 -17.63
N PRO A 88 4.81 11.87 -16.57
CA PRO A 88 5.11 10.45 -16.57
C PRO A 88 3.85 9.62 -16.73
N ASN A 89 3.85 8.69 -17.68
CA ASN A 89 2.70 7.86 -17.94
C ASN A 89 3.07 6.41 -18.26
N LEU A 90 2.19 5.50 -17.89
CA LEU A 90 2.28 4.06 -18.13
C LEU A 90 0.88 3.53 -18.48
N PRO A 91 0.75 2.45 -19.23
CA PRO A 91 -0.57 1.84 -19.45
C PRO A 91 -1.09 1.20 -18.15
N THR A 92 -2.40 1.33 -17.89
CA THR A 92 -3.06 0.67 -16.76
C THR A 92 -3.07 -0.85 -16.93
N VAL A 93 -3.10 -1.56 -15.80
CA VAL A 93 -3.37 -3.00 -15.71
C VAL A 93 -4.55 -3.31 -14.77
N SER A 94 -5.32 -2.29 -14.39
CA SER A 94 -6.44 -2.41 -13.45
C SER A 94 -7.60 -3.29 -13.96
N ASP A 95 -7.74 -3.45 -15.26
CA ASP A 95 -8.68 -4.38 -15.87
C ASP A 95 -8.19 -5.85 -15.89
N LEU A 96 -6.89 -6.06 -15.70
CA LEU A 96 -6.28 -7.39 -15.56
C LEU A 96 -6.28 -7.86 -14.10
N TRP A 97 -5.95 -6.98 -13.18
CA TRP A 97 -5.95 -7.22 -11.73
C TRP A 97 -6.70 -6.09 -11.03
N GLU A 98 -7.87 -6.36 -10.50
CA GLU A 98 -8.73 -5.34 -9.87
C GLU A 98 -8.03 -4.55 -8.75
N ILE A 99 -7.13 -5.18 -7.99
CA ILE A 99 -6.37 -4.50 -6.94
C ILE A 99 -5.45 -3.40 -7.50
N ALA A 100 -5.02 -3.49 -8.76
CA ALA A 100 -4.21 -2.46 -9.41
C ALA A 100 -4.95 -1.12 -9.49
N TYR A 101 -6.29 -1.12 -9.47
CA TYR A 101 -7.09 0.09 -9.41
C TYR A 101 -6.67 1.02 -8.27
N PHE A 102 -6.44 0.48 -7.08
CA PHE A 102 -6.00 1.26 -5.92
C PHE A 102 -4.49 1.49 -5.91
N TYR A 103 -3.69 0.52 -6.27
CA TYR A 103 -2.23 0.66 -6.30
C TYR A 103 -1.78 1.69 -7.35
N GLU A 104 -2.40 1.74 -8.53
CA GLU A 104 -2.09 2.74 -9.55
C GLU A 104 -2.46 4.15 -9.09
N ARG A 105 -3.57 4.32 -8.37
CA ARG A 105 -3.94 5.58 -7.73
C ARG A 105 -2.97 5.99 -6.63
N GLU A 106 -2.47 5.06 -5.83
CA GLU A 106 -1.43 5.31 -4.83
C GLU A 106 -0.15 5.80 -5.49
N VAL A 107 0.32 5.13 -6.55
CA VAL A 107 1.50 5.53 -7.29
C VAL A 107 1.32 6.91 -7.94
N TYR A 108 0.15 7.18 -8.51
CA TYR A 108 -0.16 8.53 -8.99
C TYR A 108 -0.09 9.55 -7.86
N ASP A 109 -0.69 9.26 -6.72
CA ASP A 109 -0.79 10.18 -5.60
C ASP A 109 0.58 10.61 -5.06
N PHE A 110 1.54 9.70 -4.97
CA PHE A 110 2.84 9.94 -4.38
C PHE A 110 3.96 10.26 -5.38
N TYR A 111 3.85 9.79 -6.64
CA TYR A 111 4.88 9.95 -7.67
C TYR A 111 4.41 10.73 -8.90
N GLY A 112 3.09 10.88 -9.10
CA GLY A 112 2.52 11.57 -10.24
C GLY A 112 2.58 10.78 -11.55
N ILE A 113 2.75 9.47 -11.50
CA ILE A 113 2.70 8.62 -12.68
C ILE A 113 1.23 8.41 -13.05
N ILE A 114 0.84 8.80 -14.26
CA ILE A 114 -0.51 8.67 -14.77
C ILE A 114 -0.65 7.33 -15.48
N PHE A 115 -1.65 6.55 -15.09
CA PHE A 115 -1.94 5.28 -15.76
C PHE A 115 -2.99 5.50 -16.86
N THR A 116 -2.53 5.40 -18.12
CA THR A 116 -3.38 5.63 -19.29
C THR A 116 -4.51 4.61 -19.33
N ASN A 117 -5.74 5.07 -19.57
CA ASN A 117 -6.97 4.28 -19.56
C ASN A 117 -7.39 3.74 -18.18
N HIS A 118 -6.81 4.21 -17.10
CA HIS A 118 -7.32 3.92 -15.77
C HIS A 118 -8.73 4.54 -15.61
N PRO A 119 -9.72 3.81 -15.08
CA PRO A 119 -11.11 4.29 -15.03
C PRO A 119 -11.32 5.47 -14.07
N ASP A 120 -10.47 5.63 -13.03
CA ASP A 120 -10.62 6.65 -12.00
C ASP A 120 -9.25 7.11 -11.48
N MET A 121 -8.53 7.91 -12.29
CA MET A 121 -7.19 8.40 -11.95
C MET A 121 -7.27 9.67 -11.10
N ARG A 122 -7.43 9.53 -9.80
CA ARG A 122 -7.47 10.60 -8.79
C ARG A 122 -6.67 10.22 -7.55
N ARG A 123 -6.40 11.20 -6.69
CA ARG A 123 -5.68 10.94 -5.43
C ARG A 123 -6.42 9.92 -4.56
N LEU A 124 -5.68 9.23 -3.70
CA LEU A 124 -6.19 8.18 -2.81
C LEU A 124 -5.96 8.50 -1.33
N PHE A 125 -4.77 8.97 -0.97
CA PHE A 125 -4.35 9.26 0.40
C PHE A 125 -4.28 10.75 0.70
N LEU A 126 -3.79 11.54 -0.27
CA LEU A 126 -3.63 12.98 -0.10
C LEU A 126 -4.91 13.71 -0.49
N ARG A 127 -5.04 14.94 0.03
CA ARG A 127 -6.14 15.83 -0.37
C ARG A 127 -6.01 16.18 -1.85
N GLU A 128 -7.14 16.40 -2.52
CA GLU A 128 -7.17 16.78 -3.94
C GLU A 128 -6.45 18.09 -4.25
N ASP A 129 -6.38 19.02 -3.28
CA ASP A 129 -5.68 20.30 -3.40
C ASP A 129 -4.18 20.22 -3.08
N TRP A 130 -3.66 19.02 -2.75
CA TRP A 130 -2.26 18.82 -2.43
C TRP A 130 -1.36 19.15 -3.60
N LYS A 131 -0.33 19.97 -3.35
CA LYS A 131 0.62 20.39 -4.37
C LYS A 131 1.84 19.48 -4.37
N GLY A 132 2.15 18.92 -5.57
CA GLY A 132 3.31 18.07 -5.80
C GLY A 132 3.07 16.60 -5.43
N PHE A 133 4.17 15.85 -5.44
CA PHE A 133 4.19 14.40 -5.26
C PHE A 133 5.27 14.04 -4.22
N PRO A 134 4.87 13.75 -2.97
CA PRO A 134 5.80 13.78 -1.83
C PRO A 134 6.87 12.69 -1.82
N PHE A 135 6.71 11.58 -2.58
CA PHE A 135 7.72 10.53 -2.61
C PHE A 135 8.79 10.73 -3.70
N ARG A 136 8.62 11.73 -4.56
CA ARG A 136 9.70 12.12 -5.47
C ARG A 136 10.93 12.61 -4.70
N LYS A 137 12.12 12.36 -5.24
CA LYS A 137 13.39 12.80 -4.64
C LYS A 137 13.60 14.32 -4.72
N ASP A 138 12.97 14.96 -5.68
CA ASP A 138 13.00 16.41 -5.92
C ASP A 138 11.82 17.18 -5.28
N TYR A 139 11.00 16.50 -4.47
CA TYR A 139 9.87 17.12 -3.80
C TYR A 139 10.32 18.15 -2.75
N ASP A 140 9.79 19.38 -2.87
CA ASP A 140 9.95 20.39 -1.83
C ASP A 140 8.97 20.14 -0.67
N ALA A 141 9.52 19.73 0.47
CA ALA A 141 8.76 19.43 1.69
C ALA A 141 8.38 20.68 2.51
N ASN A 142 8.45 21.89 1.94
CA ASN A 142 8.07 23.11 2.64
C ASN A 142 6.59 23.07 3.05
N PRO A 143 6.25 23.11 4.36
CA PRO A 143 4.86 23.06 4.83
C PRO A 143 3.96 24.18 4.29
N ALA A 144 4.53 25.31 3.89
CA ALA A 144 3.77 26.43 3.32
C ALA A 144 3.13 26.11 1.96
N LEU A 145 3.63 25.07 1.24
CA LEU A 145 3.03 24.63 -0.01
C LEU A 145 1.69 23.91 0.19
N ASN A 146 1.55 23.22 1.32
CA ASN A 146 0.37 22.41 1.65
C ASN A 146 -0.11 22.75 3.07
N PRO A 147 -0.63 23.96 3.33
CA PRO A 147 -1.08 24.35 4.65
C PRO A 147 -2.27 23.49 5.10
N ILE A 148 -2.37 23.26 6.40
CA ILE A 148 -3.54 22.63 6.98
C ILE A 148 -4.72 23.59 6.79
N PRO A 149 -5.83 23.19 6.15
CA PRO A 149 -6.98 24.06 5.95
C PRO A 149 -7.63 24.39 7.31
N GLU A 150 -8.05 25.64 7.50
CA GLU A 150 -8.78 26.06 8.69
C GLU A 150 -10.11 25.33 8.88
N LYS A 151 -10.74 24.96 7.76
CA LYS A 151 -11.95 24.13 7.72
C LYS A 151 -11.70 22.93 6.82
N VAL A 152 -11.91 21.75 7.35
CA VAL A 152 -11.99 20.54 6.52
C VAL A 152 -13.25 20.70 5.66
N PRO A 153 -13.15 20.59 4.32
CA PRO A 153 -14.32 20.62 3.47
C PRO A 153 -15.35 19.57 3.93
N SER A 154 -16.62 19.94 4.04
CA SER A 154 -17.66 19.00 4.36
C SER A 154 -17.74 17.94 3.24
N VAL A 155 -18.13 16.72 3.59
CA VAL A 155 -18.27 15.62 2.63
C VAL A 155 -19.27 15.95 1.52
N GLU A 156 -20.21 16.82 1.78
CA GLU A 156 -21.22 17.33 0.84
C GLU A 156 -20.62 18.21 -0.30
N SER A 157 -19.38 18.73 -0.10
CA SER A 157 -18.71 19.55 -1.12
C SER A 157 -18.11 18.75 -2.27
N PHE A 158 -18.17 17.43 -2.24
CA PHE A 158 -17.61 16.56 -3.29
C PHE A 158 -18.68 16.04 -4.26
N GLU A 159 -19.49 16.94 -4.81
CA GLU A 159 -20.45 16.56 -5.86
C GLU A 159 -19.73 16.08 -7.13
N ASN A 160 -18.60 16.71 -7.48
CA ASN A 160 -17.76 16.31 -8.59
C ASN A 160 -16.32 16.02 -8.13
N VAL A 161 -15.78 14.92 -8.60
CA VAL A 161 -14.39 14.51 -8.34
C VAL A 161 -13.56 14.64 -9.61
N PRO A 162 -12.29 15.13 -9.50
CA PRO A 162 -11.39 15.23 -10.64
C PRO A 162 -10.82 13.87 -11.00
N THR A 163 -10.70 13.57 -12.29
CA THR A 163 -9.88 12.47 -12.81
C THR A 163 -8.88 13.02 -13.81
N TYR A 164 -7.72 12.40 -13.90
CA TYR A 164 -6.62 12.82 -14.75
C TYR A 164 -6.35 11.79 -15.83
N SER A 165 -6.10 12.24 -17.03
CA SER A 165 -5.74 11.39 -18.18
C SER A 165 -4.73 12.11 -19.08
N ILE A 166 -4.06 11.36 -19.94
CA ILE A 166 -3.21 11.91 -20.99
C ILE A 166 -3.99 11.86 -22.30
N ASP A 167 -4.06 12.97 -23.03
CA ASP A 167 -4.68 13.01 -24.35
C ASP A 167 -3.75 12.45 -25.45
N LYS A 168 -4.24 12.45 -26.70
CA LYS A 168 -3.47 11.93 -27.85
C LYS A 168 -2.21 12.74 -28.16
N ASP A 169 -2.16 13.98 -27.70
CA ASP A 169 -1.06 14.92 -27.90
C ASP A 169 -0.06 14.89 -26.70
N GLY A 170 -0.24 13.96 -25.75
CA GLY A 170 0.61 13.80 -24.57
C GLY A 170 0.35 14.83 -23.46
N LYS A 171 -0.74 15.59 -23.53
CA LYS A 171 -1.08 16.61 -22.54
C LYS A 171 -1.96 16.06 -21.42
N LEU A 172 -1.69 16.52 -20.20
CA LEU A 172 -2.52 16.24 -19.05
C LEU A 172 -3.90 16.88 -19.21
N VAL A 173 -4.95 16.07 -19.13
CA VAL A 173 -6.35 16.50 -19.17
C VAL A 173 -6.99 16.18 -17.83
N LYS A 174 -7.56 17.21 -17.18
CA LYS A 174 -8.41 17.07 -16.00
C LYS A 174 -9.87 17.01 -16.46
N LYS A 175 -10.60 16.02 -16.01
CA LYS A 175 -12.05 15.91 -16.15
C LYS A 175 -12.67 15.86 -14.78
N GLU A 176 -13.91 16.33 -14.66
CA GLU A 176 -14.69 16.23 -13.43
C GLU A 176 -15.97 15.45 -13.72
N TYR A 177 -16.33 14.55 -12.81
CA TYR A 177 -17.54 13.75 -12.93
C TYR A 177 -18.22 13.60 -11.57
N PRO A 178 -19.56 13.47 -11.54
CA PRO A 178 -20.26 13.20 -10.30
C PRO A 178 -19.93 11.79 -9.80
N LEU A 179 -19.49 11.67 -8.55
CA LEU A 179 -19.18 10.38 -7.95
C LEU A 179 -20.45 9.60 -7.61
N PHE A 180 -21.48 10.32 -7.17
CA PHE A 180 -22.77 9.76 -6.80
C PHE A 180 -23.89 10.39 -7.62
N SER A 181 -24.95 9.63 -7.88
CA SER A 181 -26.17 10.17 -8.48
C SER A 181 -26.94 11.04 -7.50
N LYS A 182 -27.68 12.05 -7.99
CA LYS A 182 -28.49 12.93 -7.13
C LYS A 182 -29.65 12.23 -6.43
N ASP A 183 -30.07 11.08 -6.95
CA ASP A 183 -31.17 10.29 -6.42
C ASP A 183 -30.72 9.21 -5.43
N GLU A 184 -29.41 9.09 -5.20
CA GLU A 184 -28.83 8.12 -4.27
C GLU A 184 -28.71 8.73 -2.87
N TYR A 185 -28.97 7.91 -1.84
CA TYR A 185 -28.74 8.29 -0.46
C TYR A 185 -27.29 7.97 -0.07
N VAL A 186 -26.49 8.99 0.24
CA VAL A 186 -25.08 8.85 0.59
C VAL A 186 -24.89 8.84 2.10
N VAL A 187 -24.26 7.80 2.61
CA VAL A 187 -23.94 7.61 4.03
C VAL A 187 -22.43 7.61 4.22
N ASN A 188 -21.96 8.30 5.27
CA ASN A 188 -20.58 8.24 5.72
C ASN A 188 -20.41 7.16 6.77
N PHE A 189 -19.53 6.19 6.50
CA PHE A 189 -19.15 5.13 7.40
C PHE A 189 -17.71 5.36 7.86
N GLY A 190 -17.53 5.78 9.10
CA GLY A 190 -16.24 6.24 9.60
C GLY A 190 -15.99 7.75 9.33
N PRO A 191 -14.77 8.28 9.53
CA PRO A 191 -13.51 7.59 9.88
C PRO A 191 -13.44 7.04 11.30
N GLN A 192 -14.36 7.42 12.17
CA GLN A 192 -14.48 6.87 13.53
C GLN A 192 -15.82 6.16 13.65
N HIS A 193 -15.79 4.84 13.49
CA HIS A 193 -16.98 3.98 13.59
C HIS A 193 -16.60 2.65 14.26
N PRO A 194 -17.41 2.14 15.21
CA PRO A 194 -17.08 0.89 15.92
C PRO A 194 -16.85 -0.31 15.02
N SER A 195 -17.61 -0.43 13.93
CA SER A 195 -17.52 -1.58 13.02
C SER A 195 -16.25 -1.61 12.15
N THR A 196 -15.51 -0.50 12.03
CA THR A 196 -14.28 -0.47 11.23
C THR A 196 -13.04 -0.84 12.05
N HIS A 197 -13.14 -0.89 13.38
CA HIS A 197 -12.06 -1.17 14.33
C HIS A 197 -10.78 -0.31 14.11
N GLY A 198 -10.91 0.79 13.38
CA GLY A 198 -9.79 1.67 13.02
C GLY A 198 -10.27 2.94 12.32
N VAL A 199 -9.39 3.55 11.57
CA VAL A 199 -9.64 4.85 10.92
C VAL A 199 -9.84 4.64 9.42
N LEU A 200 -10.95 4.02 9.05
CA LEU A 200 -11.39 3.85 7.67
C LEU A 200 -12.65 4.68 7.43
N HIS A 201 -12.64 5.50 6.39
CA HIS A 201 -13.79 6.25 5.95
C HIS A 201 -14.29 5.71 4.61
N LEU A 202 -15.55 5.32 4.58
CA LEU A 202 -16.25 4.89 3.38
C LEU A 202 -17.42 5.82 3.13
N ARG A 203 -17.51 6.40 1.95
CA ARG A 203 -18.75 7.01 1.45
C ARG A 203 -19.51 5.93 0.67
N ILE A 204 -20.71 5.65 1.11
CA ILE A 204 -21.50 4.56 0.55
C ILE A 204 -22.79 5.15 -0.02
N SER A 205 -23.05 4.91 -1.30
CA SER A 205 -24.34 5.25 -1.88
C SER A 205 -25.30 4.06 -1.79
N LEU A 206 -26.51 4.34 -1.38
CA LEU A 206 -27.56 3.36 -1.10
C LEU A 206 -28.80 3.62 -1.92
N GLU A 207 -29.42 2.54 -2.38
CA GLU A 207 -30.79 2.49 -2.87
C GLU A 207 -31.60 1.56 -1.94
N GLY A 208 -32.33 2.15 -0.98
CA GLY A 208 -32.87 1.39 0.14
C GLY A 208 -31.75 0.80 1.00
N GLU A 209 -31.69 -0.54 1.10
CA GLU A 209 -30.62 -1.27 1.81
C GLU A 209 -29.51 -1.82 0.89
N ILE A 210 -29.62 -1.56 -0.41
CA ILE A 210 -28.67 -2.07 -1.40
C ILE A 210 -27.56 -1.06 -1.61
N ILE A 211 -26.31 -1.50 -1.43
CA ILE A 211 -25.12 -0.70 -1.73
C ILE A 211 -24.95 -0.63 -3.24
N LYS A 212 -24.94 0.58 -3.79
CA LYS A 212 -24.72 0.83 -5.23
C LYS A 212 -23.28 1.16 -5.53
N HIS A 213 -22.66 2.02 -4.70
CA HIS A 213 -21.29 2.44 -4.90
C HIS A 213 -20.61 2.65 -3.54
N ILE A 214 -19.31 2.34 -3.49
CA ILE A 214 -18.46 2.58 -2.32
C ILE A 214 -17.25 3.40 -2.78
N ASP A 215 -17.06 4.54 -2.14
CA ASP A 215 -15.88 5.37 -2.32
C ASP A 215 -15.04 5.36 -1.05
N PRO A 216 -13.94 4.60 -1.02
CA PRO A 216 -13.07 4.53 0.15
C PRO A 216 -12.12 5.72 0.20
N HIS A 217 -11.98 6.29 1.40
CA HIS A 217 -11.02 7.33 1.73
C HIS A 217 -9.99 6.79 2.72
N PHE A 218 -8.78 6.63 2.25
CA PHE A 218 -7.63 6.25 3.06
C PHE A 218 -6.86 7.51 3.50
N GLY A 219 -5.82 7.32 4.30
CA GLY A 219 -4.88 8.40 4.59
C GLY A 219 -4.99 9.05 5.95
N TYR A 220 -6.03 8.81 6.73
CA TYR A 220 -6.19 9.43 8.07
C TYR A 220 -5.06 9.11 9.03
N ILE A 221 -4.44 7.95 8.89
CA ILE A 221 -3.26 7.51 9.67
C ILE A 221 -2.00 7.39 8.81
N HIS A 222 -2.04 7.83 7.55
CA HIS A 222 -0.88 7.82 6.67
C HIS A 222 0.13 8.88 7.09
N ARG A 223 1.38 8.48 7.34
CA ARG A 223 2.45 9.34 7.88
C ARG A 223 3.60 9.54 6.92
N GLY A 224 3.58 8.96 5.73
CA GLY A 224 4.70 8.98 4.79
C GLY A 224 5.93 8.25 5.34
N VAL A 225 5.74 7.10 5.97
CA VAL A 225 6.80 6.35 6.66
C VAL A 225 7.96 6.04 5.72
N GLU A 226 7.68 5.67 4.48
CA GLU A 226 8.68 5.37 3.45
C GLU A 226 9.59 6.57 3.19
N LYS A 227 9.00 7.77 3.08
CA LYS A 227 9.75 9.00 2.87
C LYS A 227 10.55 9.41 4.10
N MET A 228 10.00 9.22 5.30
CA MET A 228 10.71 9.49 6.54
C MET A 228 11.91 8.56 6.71
N CYS A 229 11.78 7.28 6.36
CA CYS A 229 12.85 6.30 6.43
C CYS A 229 14.07 6.67 5.57
N GLU A 230 13.88 7.38 4.46
CA GLU A 230 15.00 7.84 3.62
C GLU A 230 15.97 8.79 4.36
N SER A 231 15.50 9.48 5.40
CA SER A 231 16.28 10.44 6.20
C SER A 231 16.74 9.90 7.55
N MET A 232 16.44 8.63 7.86
CA MET A 232 16.73 8.01 9.15
C MET A 232 17.83 6.96 9.07
N THR A 233 18.51 6.72 10.19
CA THR A 233 19.37 5.55 10.37
C THR A 233 18.52 4.30 10.62
N TYR A 234 19.06 3.13 10.30
CA TYR A 234 18.35 1.86 10.52
C TYR A 234 17.81 1.67 11.94
N PRO A 235 18.56 1.97 13.03
CA PRO A 235 17.98 1.89 14.38
C PRO A 235 16.81 2.84 14.62
N GLN A 236 16.80 4.03 14.01
CA GLN A 236 15.69 4.99 14.14
C GLN A 236 14.43 4.50 13.40
N MET A 237 14.59 3.78 12.29
CA MET A 237 13.46 3.22 11.53
C MET A 237 12.64 2.21 12.36
N LEU A 238 13.26 1.53 13.34
CA LEU A 238 12.56 0.55 14.18
C LEU A 238 11.35 1.14 14.90
N TYR A 239 11.45 2.39 15.34
CA TYR A 239 10.34 3.08 16.01
C TYR A 239 9.16 3.43 15.10
N LEU A 240 9.42 3.54 13.79
CA LEU A 240 8.35 3.74 12.81
C LEU A 240 7.69 2.41 12.46
N THR A 241 8.50 1.37 12.23
CA THR A 241 7.99 0.08 11.77
C THR A 241 7.14 -0.64 12.79
N GLU A 242 7.43 -0.51 14.09
CA GLU A 242 6.60 -1.11 15.15
C GLU A 242 5.15 -0.63 15.13
N ARG A 243 4.87 0.53 14.52
CA ARG A 243 3.56 1.18 14.50
C ARG A 243 2.81 1.01 13.18
N LEU A 244 3.34 0.22 12.24
CA LEU A 244 2.66 -0.10 10.98
C LEU A 244 1.46 -1.01 11.25
N ASP A 245 1.71 -2.12 11.94
CA ASP A 245 0.68 -2.94 12.54
C ASP A 245 0.85 -2.90 14.07
N TYR A 246 0.16 -1.97 14.72
CA TYR A 246 0.31 -1.74 16.16
C TYR A 246 -0.26 -2.88 17.04
N LEU A 247 -0.87 -3.90 16.46
CA LEU A 247 -1.23 -5.15 17.17
C LEU A 247 -0.07 -6.13 17.22
N CYS A 248 0.85 -6.06 16.25
CA CYS A 248 2.00 -6.95 16.07
C CYS A 248 3.33 -6.19 16.02
N GLY A 249 3.50 -5.13 16.81
CA GLY A 249 4.64 -4.21 16.75
C GLY A 249 6.00 -4.87 16.81
N THR A 250 6.18 -5.85 17.69
CA THR A 250 7.46 -6.58 17.84
C THR A 250 7.80 -7.40 16.59
N MET A 251 6.83 -8.03 15.93
CA MET A 251 7.04 -8.76 14.68
C MET A 251 7.47 -7.84 13.54
N ASN A 252 6.87 -6.64 13.44
CA ASN A 252 7.27 -5.64 12.45
C ASN A 252 8.74 -5.22 12.62
N ARG A 253 9.15 -4.96 13.86
CA ARG A 253 10.55 -4.65 14.19
C ARG A 253 11.48 -5.81 13.89
N HIS A 254 11.09 -7.04 14.24
CA HIS A 254 11.90 -8.23 13.98
C HIS A 254 12.09 -8.43 12.45
N ALA A 255 11.05 -8.25 11.65
CA ALA A 255 11.13 -8.35 10.19
C ALA A 255 12.16 -7.35 9.61
N LEU A 256 12.13 -6.09 10.06
CA LEU A 256 13.11 -5.09 9.63
C LEU A 256 14.53 -5.45 10.11
N CYS A 257 14.70 -5.88 11.37
CA CYS A 257 16.00 -6.33 11.89
C CYS A 257 16.55 -7.47 11.05
N ALA A 258 15.75 -8.49 10.75
CA ALA A 258 16.16 -9.63 9.95
C ALA A 258 16.60 -9.22 8.52
N CYS A 259 15.91 -8.25 7.91
CA CYS A 259 16.31 -7.69 6.63
C CYS A 259 17.68 -6.99 6.69
N ILE A 260 17.87 -6.15 7.70
CA ILE A 260 19.13 -5.39 7.90
C ILE A 260 20.29 -6.36 8.19
N GLU A 261 20.10 -7.31 9.08
CA GLU A 261 21.09 -8.33 9.47
C GLU A 261 21.52 -9.16 8.26
N LYS A 262 20.56 -9.58 7.45
CA LYS A 262 20.85 -10.31 6.21
C LYS A 262 21.62 -9.46 5.20
N ALA A 263 21.24 -8.19 5.02
CA ALA A 263 21.91 -7.27 4.11
C ALA A 263 23.33 -6.93 4.55
N ALA A 264 23.55 -6.81 5.86
CA ALA A 264 24.85 -6.49 6.46
C ALA A 264 25.73 -7.72 6.77
N GLY A 265 25.22 -8.95 6.56
CA GLY A 265 25.95 -10.18 6.88
C GLY A 265 26.16 -10.39 8.39
N ILE A 266 25.27 -9.89 9.24
CA ILE A 266 25.37 -10.00 10.71
C ILE A 266 24.86 -11.36 11.15
N GLU A 267 25.71 -12.10 11.87
CA GLU A 267 25.31 -13.35 12.52
C GLU A 267 24.61 -13.06 13.85
N VAL A 268 23.38 -13.56 13.99
CA VAL A 268 22.57 -13.41 15.20
C VAL A 268 22.83 -14.59 16.12
N PRO A 269 23.23 -14.39 17.40
CA PRO A 269 23.44 -15.47 18.35
C PRO A 269 22.17 -16.31 18.56
N ALA A 270 22.33 -17.63 18.72
CA ALA A 270 21.21 -18.56 18.89
C ALA A 270 20.27 -18.17 20.04
N ARG A 271 20.81 -17.69 21.17
CA ARG A 271 19.98 -17.20 22.27
C ARG A 271 19.06 -16.05 21.86
N ALA A 272 19.56 -15.10 21.06
CA ALA A 272 18.75 -13.98 20.56
C ALA A 272 17.63 -14.46 19.63
N GLN A 273 17.91 -15.45 18.77
CA GLN A 273 16.91 -16.05 17.88
C GLN A 273 15.78 -16.72 18.68
N TYR A 274 16.11 -17.49 19.73
CA TYR A 274 15.09 -18.09 20.60
C TYR A 274 14.24 -17.04 21.32
N VAL A 275 14.86 -15.98 21.86
CA VAL A 275 14.14 -14.90 22.54
C VAL A 275 13.20 -14.20 21.57
N ARG A 276 13.65 -13.89 20.35
CA ARG A 276 12.82 -13.29 19.30
C ARG A 276 11.61 -14.18 18.96
N THR A 277 11.84 -15.49 18.78
CA THR A 277 10.74 -16.44 18.50
C THR A 277 9.72 -16.46 19.63
N ILE A 278 10.16 -16.46 20.88
CA ILE A 278 9.25 -16.42 22.04
C ILE A 278 8.42 -15.14 22.03
N ILE A 279 9.04 -13.99 21.79
CA ILE A 279 8.36 -12.69 21.75
C ILE A 279 7.40 -12.64 20.58
N ASP A 280 7.76 -13.15 19.40
CA ASP A 280 6.89 -13.19 18.22
C ASP A 280 5.64 -14.05 18.49
N GLU A 281 5.78 -15.21 19.14
CA GLU A 281 4.63 -16.04 19.46
C GLU A 281 3.74 -15.43 20.57
N LEU A 282 4.33 -14.74 21.52
CA LEU A 282 3.56 -13.94 22.48
C LEU A 282 2.80 -12.81 21.80
N THR A 283 3.43 -12.16 20.80
CA THR A 283 2.80 -11.12 19.98
C THR A 283 1.63 -11.69 19.18
N ARG A 284 1.77 -12.88 18.61
CA ARG A 284 0.70 -13.58 17.93
C ARG A 284 -0.47 -13.85 18.88
N ILE A 285 -0.20 -14.31 20.11
CA ILE A 285 -1.23 -14.52 21.13
C ILE A 285 -1.93 -13.19 21.48
N ALA A 286 -1.16 -12.12 21.70
CA ALA A 286 -1.70 -10.80 22.02
C ALA A 286 -2.61 -10.26 20.91
N SER A 287 -2.21 -10.44 19.64
CA SER A 287 -3.02 -10.08 18.47
C SER A 287 -4.31 -10.90 18.39
N HIS A 288 -4.24 -12.21 18.60
CA HIS A 288 -5.42 -13.09 18.61
C HIS A 288 -6.39 -12.75 19.75
N LEU A 289 -5.89 -12.37 20.92
CA LEU A 289 -6.72 -11.93 22.04
C LEU A 289 -7.55 -10.68 21.66
N ILE A 290 -6.94 -9.71 20.97
CA ILE A 290 -7.67 -8.53 20.49
C ILE A 290 -8.69 -8.93 19.42
N GLY A 291 -8.30 -9.72 18.42
CA GLY A 291 -9.20 -10.15 17.35
C GLY A 291 -10.43 -10.88 17.92
N TRP A 292 -10.21 -11.81 18.85
CA TRP A 292 -11.28 -12.50 19.54
C TRP A 292 -12.15 -11.55 20.38
N ALA A 293 -11.51 -10.65 21.13
CA ALA A 293 -12.21 -9.70 22.00
C ALA A 293 -13.11 -8.76 21.17
N CYS A 294 -12.61 -8.22 20.05
CA CYS A 294 -13.38 -7.39 19.15
C CYS A 294 -14.55 -8.15 18.52
N MET A 295 -14.34 -9.38 18.06
CA MET A 295 -15.41 -10.21 17.50
C MET A 295 -16.51 -10.48 18.54
N CYS A 296 -16.13 -10.78 19.79
CA CYS A 296 -17.11 -10.95 20.87
C CYS A 296 -17.89 -9.67 21.17
N ASN A 297 -17.21 -8.52 21.13
CA ASN A 297 -17.85 -7.22 21.32
C ASN A 297 -18.88 -6.92 20.22
N ASP A 298 -18.55 -7.23 18.96
CA ASP A 298 -19.47 -7.06 17.83
C ASP A 298 -20.73 -7.94 17.96
N MET A 299 -20.59 -9.11 18.60
CA MET A 299 -21.70 -9.98 18.95
C MET A 299 -22.43 -9.56 20.24
N GLY A 300 -22.07 -8.42 20.83
CA GLY A 300 -22.71 -7.86 22.02
C GLY A 300 -22.11 -8.28 23.36
N SER A 301 -20.98 -9.00 23.39
CA SER A 301 -20.31 -9.48 24.61
C SER A 301 -19.16 -8.58 25.06
N ILE A 302 -19.48 -7.44 25.67
CA ILE A 302 -18.45 -6.50 26.18
C ILE A 302 -17.58 -7.11 27.29
N THR A 303 -18.12 -8.02 28.09
CA THR A 303 -17.35 -8.69 29.16
C THR A 303 -16.20 -9.53 28.59
N ALA A 304 -16.44 -10.22 27.46
CA ALA A 304 -15.41 -10.98 26.77
C ALA A 304 -14.31 -10.06 26.23
N PHE A 305 -14.69 -8.89 25.70
CA PHE A 305 -13.73 -7.86 25.29
C PHE A 305 -12.79 -7.46 26.44
N ILE A 306 -13.37 -7.15 27.61
CA ILE A 306 -12.57 -6.76 28.80
C ILE A 306 -11.61 -7.88 29.21
N TYR A 307 -12.03 -9.15 29.17
CA TYR A 307 -11.16 -10.26 29.50
C TYR A 307 -10.02 -10.45 28.52
N GLY A 308 -10.27 -10.32 27.23
CA GLY A 308 -9.22 -10.36 26.21
C GLY A 308 -8.18 -9.26 26.42
N MET A 309 -8.61 -8.04 26.71
CA MET A 309 -7.72 -6.92 27.00
C MET A 309 -6.92 -7.14 28.29
N ARG A 310 -7.55 -7.62 29.36
CA ARG A 310 -6.87 -7.94 30.61
C ARG A 310 -5.75 -8.98 30.43
N ASP A 311 -6.00 -10.02 29.67
CA ASP A 311 -5.01 -11.10 29.49
C ASP A 311 -3.90 -10.66 28.54
N ARG A 312 -4.19 -9.77 27.58
CA ARG A 312 -3.18 -9.10 26.76
C ARG A 312 -2.23 -8.25 27.58
N GLU A 313 -2.70 -7.52 28.60
CA GLU A 313 -1.85 -6.69 29.46
C GLU A 313 -0.69 -7.46 30.09
N LYS A 314 -0.89 -8.71 30.48
CA LYS A 314 0.19 -9.58 31.01
C LYS A 314 1.31 -9.80 30.00
N ILE A 315 0.98 -9.87 28.72
CA ILE A 315 1.96 -10.00 27.64
C ILE A 315 2.70 -8.67 27.44
N MET A 316 1.99 -7.55 27.54
CA MET A 316 2.61 -6.22 27.47
C MET A 316 3.61 -5.99 28.61
N ASP A 317 3.33 -6.48 29.82
CA ASP A 317 4.27 -6.42 30.94
C ASP A 317 5.56 -7.20 30.64
N ILE A 318 5.45 -8.38 30.02
CA ILE A 318 6.63 -9.16 29.58
C ILE A 318 7.44 -8.38 28.53
N TYR A 319 6.79 -7.68 27.60
CA TYR A 319 7.50 -6.86 26.60
C TYR A 319 8.24 -5.70 27.27
N GLU A 320 7.62 -5.02 28.23
CA GLU A 320 8.23 -3.93 28.98
C GLU A 320 9.49 -4.41 29.73
N GLU A 321 9.41 -5.55 30.41
CA GLU A 321 10.52 -6.12 31.14
C GLU A 321 11.66 -6.62 30.24
N THR A 322 11.35 -7.15 29.06
CA THR A 322 12.33 -7.81 28.18
C THR A 322 12.89 -6.90 27.09
N ALA A 323 12.06 -6.00 26.55
CA ALA A 323 12.38 -5.16 25.39
C ALA A 323 12.33 -3.66 25.70
N GLY A 324 11.86 -3.25 26.88
CA GLY A 324 11.78 -1.85 27.30
C GLY A 324 10.61 -1.06 26.68
N GLY A 325 9.69 -1.72 26.00
CA GLY A 325 8.50 -1.11 25.40
C GLY A 325 7.30 -2.04 25.52
N ARG A 326 6.10 -1.47 25.47
CA ARG A 326 4.83 -2.24 25.57
C ARG A 326 4.24 -2.61 24.20
N LEU A 327 4.87 -2.16 23.11
CA LEU A 327 4.48 -2.44 21.71
C LEU A 327 5.63 -3.10 20.96
#